data_02f7d98c754f493bd66d1677c97436c3
#
_entry.id   02f7d98c754f493bd66d1677c97436c3
#
_cell.length_a   1.000
_cell.length_b   1.000
_cell.length_c   1.000
_cell.angle_alpha   90.00
_cell.angle_beta   90.00
_cell.angle_gamma   90.00
#
_symmetry.space_group_name_H-M   'P 1'
#
loop_
_entity.id
_entity.type
_entity.pdbx_description
1 polymer ?
#
loop_
_entity_poly.entity_id
_entity_poly.type
_entity_poly.pdbx_seq_one_letter_code
_entity_poly.pdbx_strand_id
1 'polypeptide(L)'
;MILAEDEAKVYLQASTMATWAPRGQAFTVRCDPSRVHATFYGTLNLKTGHEIVTRAETMNAEASALHLQALLDAHPDVNILLLWDRAPYHRGEAIRALRQANPRLEILEFPTAAPDLNPQEHVWRDTRRKVCHNHTERRLPGLAERFEHHLTTTSFRSSFLDHYGWNLVCPGFT
;
A
#
# COMPACT_ATOMS: atom_id res chain seq x y z
N MET A 1 7.90 3.92 -16.22
CA MET A 1 6.86 4.11 -15.19
C MET A 1 7.53 4.18 -13.82
N ILE A 2 7.03 5.03 -12.91
CA ILE A 2 7.57 5.11 -11.55
C ILE A 2 6.48 4.66 -10.59
N LEU A 3 6.83 3.71 -9.73
CA LEU A 3 5.94 3.06 -8.78
C LEU A 3 6.54 3.13 -7.38
N ALA A 4 5.69 3.16 -6.35
CA ALA A 4 6.12 3.06 -4.95
C ALA A 4 5.40 1.89 -4.29
N GLU A 5 6.15 1.04 -3.62
CA GLU A 5 5.66 -0.19 -3.01
C GLU A 5 5.87 -0.16 -1.50
N ASP A 6 4.96 -0.84 -0.78
CA ASP A 6 5.04 -1.06 0.66
C ASP A 6 4.05 -2.14 1.11
N GLU A 7 4.20 -2.61 2.34
CA GLU A 7 3.30 -3.57 2.94
C GLU A 7 2.52 -3.01 4.10
N ALA A 8 1.29 -3.52 4.25
CA ALA A 8 0.45 -3.15 5.37
C ALA A 8 -0.20 -4.34 6.05
N LYS A 9 -0.31 -4.27 7.37
CA LYS A 9 -1.19 -5.13 8.16
C LYS A 9 -2.46 -4.39 8.51
N VAL A 10 -3.59 -5.03 8.26
CA VAL A 10 -4.92 -4.53 8.60
C VAL A 10 -5.49 -5.41 9.69
N TYR A 11 -5.61 -4.86 10.88
CA TYR A 11 -6.10 -5.58 12.05
C TYR A 11 -7.63 -5.50 12.14
N LEU A 12 -8.27 -6.57 12.58
CA LEU A 12 -9.72 -6.58 12.84
C LEU A 12 -10.09 -5.62 13.98
N GLN A 13 -9.16 -5.31 14.86
CA GLN A 13 -9.34 -4.31 15.88
C GLN A 13 -9.58 -2.93 15.26
N ALA A 14 -10.76 -2.36 15.45
CA ALA A 14 -11.05 -1.01 15.00
C ALA A 14 -10.18 0.02 15.72
N SER A 15 -9.60 0.93 14.96
CA SER A 15 -9.03 2.16 15.52
C SER A 15 -10.12 3.20 15.71
N THR A 16 -9.97 4.05 16.74
CA THR A 16 -10.95 5.08 17.07
C THR A 16 -10.55 6.42 16.48
N MET A 17 -11.52 7.11 15.91
CA MET A 17 -11.36 8.47 15.43
C MET A 17 -12.57 9.31 15.85
N ALA A 18 -12.36 10.61 16.11
CA ALA A 18 -13.44 11.53 16.39
C ALA A 18 -14.49 11.53 15.27
N THR A 19 -15.76 11.44 15.63
CA THR A 19 -16.88 11.48 14.70
C THR A 19 -18.00 12.34 15.25
N TRP A 20 -18.86 12.82 14.37
CA TRP A 20 -20.06 13.55 14.77
C TRP A 20 -21.11 12.58 15.30
N ALA A 21 -21.70 12.90 16.45
CA ALA A 21 -22.81 12.16 17.03
C ALA A 21 -23.88 13.16 17.53
N PRO A 22 -25.14 12.73 17.64
CA PRO A 22 -26.17 13.56 18.29
C PRO A 22 -25.76 13.93 19.70
N ARG A 23 -26.08 15.16 20.10
CA ARG A 23 -25.76 15.66 21.45
C ARG A 23 -26.33 14.75 22.53
N GLY A 24 -25.49 14.35 23.48
CA GLY A 24 -25.86 13.45 24.57
C GLY A 24 -25.82 11.95 24.23
N GLN A 25 -25.43 11.57 23.02
CA GLN A 25 -25.21 10.17 22.63
C GLN A 25 -23.72 9.85 22.58
N ALA A 26 -23.30 8.82 23.33
CA ALA A 26 -21.94 8.30 23.22
C ALA A 26 -21.83 7.41 21.98
N PHE A 27 -20.86 7.69 21.14
CA PHE A 27 -20.52 6.78 20.03
C PHE A 27 -19.64 5.66 20.57
N THR A 28 -20.12 4.43 20.42
CA THR A 28 -19.40 3.24 20.91
C THR A 28 -18.83 2.46 19.73
N VAL A 29 -17.52 2.24 19.75
CA VAL A 29 -16.83 1.39 18.79
C VAL A 29 -16.54 0.05 19.44
N ARG A 30 -16.89 -1.04 18.75
CA ARG A 30 -16.52 -2.37 19.21
C ARG A 30 -15.01 -2.55 19.03
N CYS A 31 -14.32 -2.86 20.11
CA CYS A 31 -12.92 -3.23 20.07
C CYS A 31 -12.79 -4.76 20.09
N ASP A 32 -12.17 -5.33 19.07
CA ASP A 32 -11.80 -6.74 19.05
C ASP A 32 -10.43 -6.88 19.72
N PRO A 33 -10.29 -7.65 20.81
CA PRO A 33 -9.01 -7.78 21.50
C PRO A 33 -8.01 -8.69 20.77
N SER A 34 -8.46 -9.41 19.74
CA SER A 34 -7.59 -10.28 18.95
C SER A 34 -6.68 -9.46 18.06
N ARG A 35 -5.47 -10.00 17.81
CA ARG A 35 -4.51 -9.41 16.88
C ARG A 35 -4.59 -10.05 15.49
N VAL A 36 -5.74 -10.62 15.13
CA VAL A 36 -5.93 -11.16 13.79
C VAL A 36 -5.85 -10.04 12.77
N HIS A 37 -5.13 -10.29 11.70
CA HIS A 37 -4.87 -9.30 10.66
C HIS A 37 -4.81 -9.94 9.28
N ALA A 38 -5.04 -9.13 8.26
CA ALA A 38 -4.73 -9.43 6.86
C ALA A 38 -3.49 -8.66 6.45
N THR A 39 -2.66 -9.27 5.62
CA THR A 39 -1.46 -8.66 5.06
C THR A 39 -1.72 -8.25 3.61
N PHE A 40 -1.32 -7.04 3.26
CA PHE A 40 -1.42 -6.48 1.92
C PHE A 40 -0.05 -6.02 1.46
N TYR A 41 0.22 -6.28 0.19
CA TYR A 41 1.24 -5.63 -0.60
C TYR A 41 0.55 -4.63 -1.52
N GLY A 42 1.03 -3.42 -1.60
CA GLY A 42 0.45 -2.37 -2.42
C GLY A 42 1.51 -1.62 -3.21
N THR A 43 1.22 -1.35 -4.45
CA THR A 43 2.09 -0.58 -5.32
C THR A 43 1.32 0.54 -6.01
N LEU A 44 1.66 1.77 -5.64
CA LEU A 44 1.09 3.00 -6.18
C LEU A 44 1.79 3.39 -7.49
N ASN A 45 1.01 3.57 -8.54
CA ASN A 45 1.48 4.25 -9.73
C ASN A 45 1.49 5.77 -9.49
N LEU A 46 2.66 6.36 -9.42
CA LEU A 46 2.80 7.79 -9.07
C LEU A 46 2.20 8.74 -10.12
N LYS A 47 2.04 8.29 -11.36
CA LYS A 47 1.43 9.10 -12.42
C LYS A 47 -0.10 9.05 -12.39
N THR A 48 -0.66 7.85 -12.22
CA THR A 48 -2.12 7.63 -12.35
C THR A 48 -2.84 7.65 -11.01
N GLY A 49 -2.14 7.38 -9.91
CA GLY A 49 -2.70 7.22 -8.58
C GLY A 49 -3.44 5.89 -8.38
N HIS A 50 -3.32 4.95 -9.31
CA HIS A 50 -3.91 3.62 -9.17
C HIS A 50 -2.99 2.67 -8.43
N GLU A 51 -3.62 1.78 -7.69
CA GLU A 51 -2.96 0.75 -6.89
C GLU A 51 -3.01 -0.62 -7.57
N ILE A 52 -1.91 -1.35 -7.47
CA ILE A 52 -1.88 -2.80 -7.64
C ILE A 52 -1.72 -3.41 -6.25
N VAL A 53 -2.65 -4.29 -5.89
CA VAL A 53 -2.74 -4.86 -4.54
C VAL A 53 -2.75 -6.37 -4.61
N THR A 54 -2.01 -7.01 -3.70
CA THR A 54 -2.10 -8.45 -3.46
C THR A 54 -2.24 -8.73 -1.97
N ARG A 55 -2.99 -9.78 -1.63
CA ARG A 55 -3.05 -10.30 -0.26
C ARG A 55 -2.03 -11.41 -0.09
N ALA A 56 -1.44 -11.49 1.09
CA ALA A 56 -0.57 -12.59 1.47
C ALA A 56 -0.88 -13.06 2.90
N GLU A 57 -0.50 -14.28 3.22
CA GLU A 57 -0.62 -14.78 4.59
C GLU A 57 0.45 -14.19 5.51
N THR A 58 1.65 -13.99 4.94
CA THR A 58 2.81 -13.47 5.67
C THR A 58 3.60 -12.49 4.82
N MET A 59 4.40 -11.64 5.47
CA MET A 59 5.41 -10.81 4.83
C MET A 59 6.72 -11.62 4.73
N ASN A 60 7.06 -12.06 3.52
CA ASN A 60 8.30 -12.79 3.24
C ASN A 60 8.75 -12.56 1.79
N ALA A 61 9.94 -13.04 1.45
CA ALA A 61 10.52 -12.81 0.12
C ALA A 61 9.73 -13.45 -1.02
N GLU A 62 9.08 -14.58 -0.76
CA GLU A 62 8.26 -15.29 -1.73
C GLU A 62 6.99 -14.49 -2.04
N ALA A 63 6.32 -13.96 -1.01
CA ALA A 63 5.13 -13.12 -1.17
C ALA A 63 5.48 -11.80 -1.87
N SER A 64 6.61 -11.17 -1.52
CA SER A 64 7.11 -9.98 -2.22
C SER A 64 7.40 -10.30 -3.70
N ALA A 65 8.02 -11.45 -4.00
CA ALA A 65 8.28 -11.86 -5.39
C ALA A 65 6.98 -12.10 -6.18
N LEU A 66 5.96 -12.72 -5.55
CA LEU A 66 4.65 -12.92 -6.17
C LEU A 66 3.97 -11.56 -6.47
N HIS A 67 4.05 -10.61 -5.56
CA HIS A 67 3.54 -9.26 -5.79
C HIS A 67 4.26 -8.55 -6.94
N LEU A 68 5.60 -8.61 -6.96
CA LEU A 68 6.39 -8.06 -8.06
C LEU A 68 6.09 -8.75 -9.40
N GLN A 69 5.82 -10.06 -9.41
CA GLN A 69 5.41 -10.76 -10.62
C GLN A 69 4.07 -10.25 -11.13
N ALA A 70 3.07 -10.08 -10.24
CA ALA A 70 1.78 -9.51 -10.60
C ALA A 70 1.92 -8.08 -11.19
N LEU A 71 2.84 -7.29 -10.63
CA LEU A 71 3.18 -5.97 -11.14
C LEU A 71 3.76 -6.02 -12.56
N LEU A 72 4.69 -6.95 -12.80
CA LEU A 72 5.30 -7.15 -14.10
C LEU A 72 4.31 -7.65 -15.14
N ASP A 73 3.39 -8.52 -14.74
CA ASP A 73 2.34 -9.07 -15.62
C ASP A 73 1.31 -8.00 -16.00
N ALA A 74 0.99 -7.10 -15.07
CA ALA A 74 0.11 -5.96 -15.33
C ALA A 74 0.74 -4.92 -16.29
N HIS A 75 2.07 -4.93 -16.43
CA HIS A 75 2.82 -3.97 -17.24
C HIS A 75 3.90 -4.67 -18.10
N PRO A 76 3.52 -5.51 -19.10
CA PRO A 76 4.46 -6.39 -19.80
C PRO A 76 5.52 -5.63 -20.61
N ASP A 77 5.20 -4.47 -21.19
CA ASP A 77 6.04 -3.76 -22.15
C ASP A 77 6.62 -2.44 -21.61
N VAL A 78 6.66 -2.28 -20.28
CA VAL A 78 7.05 -1.01 -19.66
C VAL A 78 8.28 -1.20 -18.78
N ASN A 79 9.24 -0.28 -18.89
CA ASN A 79 10.32 -0.18 -17.90
C ASN A 79 9.78 0.41 -16.60
N ILE A 80 10.06 -0.26 -15.49
CA ILE A 80 9.55 0.07 -14.16
C ILE A 80 10.72 0.49 -13.28
N LEU A 81 10.62 1.70 -12.72
CA LEU A 81 11.41 2.13 -11.57
C LEU A 81 10.53 1.98 -10.33
N LEU A 82 10.89 1.03 -9.47
CA LEU A 82 10.18 0.75 -8.23
C LEU A 82 10.92 1.36 -7.06
N LEU A 83 10.21 2.18 -6.30
CA LEU A 83 10.67 2.74 -5.04
C LEU A 83 10.17 1.85 -3.91
N TRP A 84 11.04 1.35 -3.05
CA TRP A 84 10.64 0.57 -1.87
C TRP A 84 11.59 0.78 -0.69
N ASP A 85 11.23 0.25 0.46
CA ASP A 85 12.06 0.32 1.64
C ASP A 85 13.12 -0.80 1.69
N ARG A 86 13.92 -0.81 2.77
CA ARG A 86 14.98 -1.81 2.99
C ARG A 86 14.53 -2.95 3.88
N ALA A 87 13.29 -3.39 3.80
CA ALA A 87 12.81 -4.50 4.61
C ALA A 87 13.64 -5.79 4.37
N PRO A 88 13.87 -6.61 5.41
CA PRO A 88 14.70 -7.80 5.29
C PRO A 88 14.22 -8.80 4.22
N TYR A 89 12.93 -8.92 4.03
CA TYR A 89 12.30 -9.82 3.05
C TYR A 89 12.44 -9.34 1.60
N HIS A 90 12.89 -8.11 1.35
CA HIS A 90 13.25 -7.61 0.02
C HIS A 90 14.60 -8.14 -0.51
N ARG A 91 15.34 -8.93 0.29
CA ARG A 91 16.68 -9.42 -0.03
C ARG A 91 16.76 -10.92 -0.31
N GLY A 92 15.62 -11.61 -0.39
CA GLY A 92 15.55 -13.05 -0.59
C GLY A 92 16.00 -13.51 -1.98
N GLU A 93 16.23 -14.82 -2.09
CA GLU A 93 16.62 -15.45 -3.38
C GLU A 93 15.55 -15.28 -4.45
N ALA A 94 14.27 -15.39 -4.07
CA ALA A 94 13.15 -15.21 -4.98
C ALA A 94 13.16 -13.81 -5.64
N ILE A 95 13.47 -12.78 -4.87
CA ILE A 95 13.60 -11.39 -5.38
C ILE A 95 14.80 -11.27 -6.33
N ARG A 96 15.96 -11.85 -5.97
CA ARG A 96 17.14 -11.81 -6.82
C ARG A 96 16.90 -12.49 -8.18
N ALA A 97 16.30 -13.69 -8.15
CA ALA A 97 15.97 -14.44 -9.36
C ALA A 97 14.99 -13.67 -10.25
N LEU A 98 13.94 -13.09 -9.66
CA LEU A 98 12.94 -12.30 -10.39
C LEU A 98 13.58 -11.07 -11.05
N ARG A 99 14.44 -10.34 -10.34
CA ARG A 99 15.14 -9.17 -10.89
C ARG A 99 16.10 -9.55 -12.04
N GLN A 100 16.83 -10.66 -11.91
CA GLN A 100 17.71 -11.17 -12.97
C GLN A 100 16.93 -11.53 -14.24
N ALA A 101 15.74 -12.12 -14.08
CA ALA A 101 14.87 -12.49 -15.19
C ALA A 101 14.18 -11.27 -15.85
N ASN A 102 14.11 -10.14 -15.14
CA ASN A 102 13.36 -8.96 -15.58
C ASN A 102 14.21 -7.67 -15.52
N PRO A 103 15.15 -7.47 -16.49
CA PRO A 103 16.03 -6.29 -16.48
C PRO A 103 15.29 -4.95 -16.60
N ARG A 104 14.03 -4.97 -17.02
CA ARG A 104 13.15 -3.80 -17.09
C ARG A 104 12.61 -3.34 -15.73
N LEU A 105 12.86 -4.11 -14.65
CA LEU A 105 12.54 -3.75 -13.28
C LEU A 105 13.79 -3.22 -12.59
N GLU A 106 13.86 -1.92 -12.45
CA GLU A 106 14.88 -1.23 -11.66
C GLU A 106 14.31 -0.88 -10.29
N ILE A 107 15.10 -1.08 -9.24
CA ILE A 107 14.68 -0.85 -7.87
C ILE A 107 15.55 0.23 -7.24
N LEU A 108 14.92 1.24 -6.68
CA LEU A 108 15.54 2.29 -5.89
C LEU A 108 15.07 2.18 -4.43
N GLU A 109 16.01 1.91 -3.53
CA GLU A 109 15.71 1.79 -2.10
C GLU A 109 15.66 3.17 -1.42
N PHE A 110 14.63 3.40 -0.62
CA PHE A 110 14.57 4.57 0.26
C PHE A 110 15.72 4.57 1.29
N PRO A 111 16.12 5.74 1.80
CA PRO A 111 17.00 5.81 2.96
C PRO A 111 16.41 5.04 4.16
N THR A 112 17.28 4.53 5.02
CA THR A 112 16.86 3.83 6.23
C THR A 112 16.02 4.74 7.12
N ALA A 113 14.92 4.23 7.67
CA ALA A 113 14.01 4.93 8.58
C ALA A 113 13.43 6.24 8.00
N ALA A 114 13.07 6.24 6.73
CA ALA A 114 12.47 7.38 6.06
C ALA A 114 11.04 7.07 5.51
N PRO A 115 10.07 6.65 6.36
CA PRO A 115 8.72 6.31 5.91
C PRO A 115 8.01 7.51 5.30
N ASP A 116 8.34 8.73 5.73
CA ASP A 116 7.76 9.97 5.18
C ASP A 116 8.08 10.19 3.70
N LEU A 117 9.12 9.53 3.18
CA LEU A 117 9.47 9.56 1.77
C LEU A 117 8.69 8.53 0.94
N ASN A 118 8.04 7.55 1.57
CA ASN A 118 7.29 6.53 0.85
C ASN A 118 5.86 7.01 0.52
N PRO A 119 5.53 7.24 -0.76
CA PRO A 119 4.19 7.65 -1.17
C PRO A 119 3.10 6.66 -0.76
N GLN A 120 3.43 5.37 -0.69
CA GLN A 120 2.50 4.31 -0.31
C GLN A 120 1.95 4.48 1.11
N GLU A 121 2.69 5.07 2.02
CA GLU A 121 2.22 5.38 3.38
C GLU A 121 1.00 6.33 3.40
N HIS A 122 0.89 7.22 2.42
CA HIS A 122 -0.30 8.06 2.26
C HIS A 122 -1.53 7.26 1.87
N VAL A 123 -1.35 6.28 0.98
CA VAL A 123 -2.40 5.34 0.57
C VAL A 123 -2.91 4.53 1.76
N TRP A 124 -1.98 3.96 2.54
CA TRP A 124 -2.32 3.21 3.75
C TRP A 124 -3.08 4.06 4.76
N ARG A 125 -2.62 5.28 5.00
CA ARG A 125 -3.24 6.22 5.93
C ARG A 125 -4.65 6.59 5.49
N ASP A 126 -4.85 6.95 4.21
CA ASP A 126 -6.18 7.29 3.70
C ASP A 126 -7.12 6.09 3.76
N THR A 127 -6.68 4.92 3.33
CA THR A 127 -7.49 3.70 3.35
C THR A 127 -7.85 3.29 4.78
N ARG A 128 -6.89 3.33 5.73
CA ARG A 128 -7.19 3.07 7.15
C ARG A 128 -8.21 4.07 7.70
N ARG A 129 -8.09 5.33 7.33
CA ARG A 129 -9.04 6.38 7.73
C ARG A 129 -10.45 6.09 7.24
N LYS A 130 -10.61 5.60 6.03
CA LYS A 130 -11.91 5.33 5.41
C LYS A 130 -12.53 4.00 5.84
N VAL A 131 -11.70 2.99 6.06
CA VAL A 131 -12.16 1.61 6.23
C VAL A 131 -11.99 1.09 7.65
N CYS A 132 -10.87 1.43 8.32
CA CYS A 132 -10.50 0.81 9.59
C CYS A 132 -10.91 1.63 10.82
N HIS A 133 -11.14 2.94 10.68
CA HIS A 133 -11.59 3.75 11.80
C HIS A 133 -13.09 3.53 12.07
N ASN A 134 -13.43 3.35 13.35
CA ASN A 134 -14.81 3.25 13.83
C ASN A 134 -15.64 2.20 13.07
N HIS A 135 -15.04 1.16 12.48
CA HIS A 135 -15.77 0.15 11.73
C HIS A 135 -16.53 -0.78 12.64
N THR A 136 -17.57 -1.42 12.09
CA THR A 136 -18.43 -2.37 12.79
C THR A 136 -18.27 -3.81 12.29
N GLU A 137 -17.26 -4.06 11.45
CA GLU A 137 -16.98 -5.38 10.91
C GLU A 137 -16.66 -6.38 12.05
N ARG A 138 -17.24 -7.57 11.94
CA ARG A 138 -17.09 -8.63 12.94
C ARG A 138 -16.08 -9.70 12.53
N ARG A 139 -15.74 -9.76 11.25
CA ARG A 139 -14.87 -10.79 10.66
C ARG A 139 -13.78 -10.16 9.81
N LEU A 140 -12.59 -10.67 9.97
CA LEU A 140 -11.43 -10.17 9.21
C LEU A 140 -11.63 -10.23 7.68
N PRO A 141 -12.22 -11.30 7.07
CA PRO A 141 -12.42 -11.31 5.62
C PRO A 141 -13.24 -10.13 5.11
N GLY A 142 -14.36 -9.77 5.77
CA GLY A 142 -15.16 -8.62 5.36
C GLY A 142 -14.42 -7.29 5.44
N LEU A 143 -13.62 -7.10 6.50
CA LEU A 143 -12.77 -5.90 6.62
C LEU A 143 -11.70 -5.87 5.51
N ALA A 144 -11.06 -7.01 5.26
CA ALA A 144 -10.02 -7.13 4.24
C ALA A 144 -10.57 -6.89 2.82
N GLU A 145 -11.76 -7.40 2.51
CA GLU A 145 -12.45 -7.15 1.24
C GLU A 145 -12.78 -5.66 1.04
N ARG A 146 -13.28 -5.00 2.08
CA ARG A 146 -13.55 -3.55 2.04
C ARG A 146 -12.27 -2.74 1.86
N PHE A 147 -11.18 -3.15 2.52
CA PHE A 147 -9.88 -2.50 2.43
C PHE A 147 -9.33 -2.61 1.01
N GLU A 148 -9.32 -3.82 0.45
CA GLU A 148 -8.90 -4.08 -0.92
C GLU A 148 -9.76 -3.35 -1.96
N HIS A 149 -11.08 -3.38 -1.77
CA HIS A 149 -12.00 -2.67 -2.64
C HIS A 149 -11.71 -1.17 -2.67
N HIS A 150 -11.47 -0.56 -1.51
CA HIS A 150 -11.09 0.86 -1.46
C HIS A 150 -9.79 1.14 -2.20
N LEU A 151 -8.76 0.31 -2.02
CA LEU A 151 -7.48 0.43 -2.71
C LEU A 151 -7.62 0.33 -4.23
N THR A 152 -8.36 -0.65 -4.72
CA THR A 152 -8.48 -0.94 -6.15
C THR A 152 -9.44 -0.02 -6.90
N THR A 153 -10.36 0.65 -6.20
CA THR A 153 -11.36 1.54 -6.81
C THR A 153 -11.06 3.03 -6.64
N THR A 154 -10.10 3.38 -5.77
CA THR A 154 -9.73 4.78 -5.51
C THR A 154 -8.53 5.19 -6.36
N SER A 155 -8.57 6.39 -6.92
CA SER A 155 -7.37 7.02 -7.48
C SER A 155 -6.75 7.93 -6.43
N PHE A 156 -5.58 7.57 -5.96
CA PHE A 156 -4.79 8.31 -4.97
C PHE A 156 -3.90 9.38 -5.61
N ARG A 157 -4.42 10.11 -6.58
CA ARG A 157 -3.69 11.23 -7.20
C ARG A 157 -3.22 12.18 -6.12
N SER A 158 -1.95 12.11 -5.85
CA SER A 158 -1.46 12.57 -4.58
C SER A 158 -0.95 13.98 -4.65
N SER A 159 -1.34 14.72 -3.63
CA SER A 159 -0.56 15.80 -3.03
C SER A 159 0.95 15.49 -2.88
N PHE A 160 1.38 14.22 -2.99
CA PHE A 160 2.78 13.82 -2.91
C PHE A 160 3.60 14.35 -4.08
N LEU A 161 3.16 14.14 -5.32
CA LEU A 161 3.84 14.67 -6.50
C LEU A 161 3.83 16.20 -6.48
N ASP A 162 2.73 16.81 -6.05
CA ASP A 162 2.61 18.25 -5.88
C ASP A 162 3.49 18.77 -4.74
N HIS A 163 3.53 18.04 -3.61
CA HIS A 163 4.33 18.39 -2.44
C HIS A 163 5.84 18.43 -2.74
N TYR A 164 6.34 17.50 -3.53
CA TYR A 164 7.75 17.45 -3.94
C TYR A 164 8.03 18.18 -5.25
N GLY A 165 7.07 18.91 -5.80
CA GLY A 165 7.28 19.68 -7.02
C GLY A 165 7.59 18.84 -8.25
N TRP A 166 7.06 17.61 -8.32
CA TRP A 166 7.28 16.69 -9.42
C TRP A 166 7.06 17.33 -10.80
N ASN A 167 5.98 18.09 -10.93
CA ASN A 167 5.65 18.80 -12.18
C ASN A 167 6.72 19.84 -12.58
N LEU A 168 7.49 20.35 -11.62
CA LEU A 168 8.59 21.28 -11.87
C LEU A 168 9.87 20.54 -12.29
N VAL A 169 10.09 19.35 -11.76
CA VAL A 169 11.29 18.53 -12.01
C VAL A 169 11.15 17.68 -13.27
N CYS A 170 9.94 17.21 -13.56
CA CYS A 170 9.62 16.33 -14.69
C CYS A 170 8.42 16.85 -15.52
N PRO A 171 8.54 18.01 -16.20
CA PRO A 171 7.41 18.62 -16.90
C PRO A 171 6.86 17.78 -18.06
N GLY A 172 7.57 16.77 -18.53
CA GLY A 172 7.11 15.85 -19.58
C GLY A 172 6.37 14.60 -19.06
N PHE A 173 6.15 14.47 -17.76
CA PHE A 173 5.53 13.30 -17.13
C PHE A 173 4.04 13.51 -16.78
N THR A 174 3.48 14.66 -17.15
CA THR A 174 2.06 14.98 -16.93
C THR A 174 1.14 14.28 -17.93
#